data_e394e8761406b3b3a015fc7eca9940f6
#
_entry.id   e394e8761406b3b3a015fc7eca9940f6
#
_cell.length_a   1.000
_cell.length_b   1.000
_cell.length_c   1.000
_cell.angle_alpha   90.00
_cell.angle_beta   90.00
_cell.angle_gamma   90.00
#
_symmetry.space_group_name_H-M   'P 1'
#
loop_
_entity.id
_entity.type
_entity.pdbx_description
1 polymer ?
#
loop_
_entity_poly.entity_id
_entity_poly.type
_entity_poly.pdbx_seq_one_letter_code
_entity_poly.pdbx_strand_id
1 'polypeptide(L)'
;MAIPKKTLEDLEFDIVLDNILSYCVTTHGKEKLNSLKPSIQRLGLTNMVFDGEVCMVDENGNEDFQGIIKQIKRKDHTITNPFYHIFDLLTIKEFNDKESITTLSERHANIRSYILDGDEFISCLDQVLGDDLVMERMMELSKEGGWEGLMLRKNTTYQGKRSSDVLKVKKFYDDEYYVVDLENALNRVIVDGKEVEEMMLKNVVVEHKGSRVQVGSGFSHEQKRFYFKNPDKILGKQITVQYFEETTNQHGEHSLRFPVIKAVYETARTF
;
A
#
# COMPACT_ATOMS: atom_id res chain seq x y z
N MET A 1 8.78 -8.76 3.22
CA MET A 1 9.05 -10.05 2.54
C MET A 1 10.56 -10.17 2.46
N ALA A 2 11.17 -11.27 2.86
CA ALA A 2 12.62 -11.37 2.97
C ALA A 2 13.23 -11.65 1.59
N ILE A 3 14.21 -10.86 1.19
CA ILE A 3 15.10 -11.17 0.06
C ILE A 3 15.82 -12.49 0.37
N PRO A 4 15.95 -13.43 -0.58
CA PRO A 4 16.65 -14.69 -0.35
C PRO A 4 18.08 -14.44 0.13
N LYS A 5 18.55 -15.28 1.04
CA LYS A 5 19.84 -15.22 1.76
C LYS A 5 21.13 -15.31 0.92
N LYS A 6 21.15 -14.87 -0.31
CA LYS A 6 22.43 -14.54 -0.98
C LYS A 6 22.73 -13.10 -0.64
N THR A 7 23.81 -12.87 0.07
CA THR A 7 24.36 -11.56 0.32
C THR A 7 24.60 -10.88 -1.03
N LEU A 8 24.01 -9.68 -1.20
CA LEU A 8 24.17 -8.88 -2.41
C LEU A 8 25.62 -8.37 -2.59
N GLU A 9 26.51 -8.65 -1.62
CA GLU A 9 27.91 -8.18 -1.61
C GLU A 9 28.79 -8.75 -2.73
N ASP A 10 28.42 -9.91 -3.30
CA ASP A 10 29.18 -10.58 -4.34
C ASP A 10 28.64 -10.35 -5.76
N LEU A 11 27.72 -9.42 -5.93
CA LEU A 11 27.03 -9.21 -7.20
C LEU A 11 27.54 -7.93 -7.89
N GLU A 12 27.92 -8.06 -9.14
CA GLU A 12 28.12 -6.91 -10.03
C GLU A 12 26.80 -6.16 -10.24
N PHE A 13 26.89 -4.86 -10.59
CA PHE A 13 25.73 -3.97 -10.74
C PHE A 13 24.62 -4.55 -11.64
N ASP A 14 24.97 -5.11 -12.78
CA ASP A 14 23.98 -5.68 -13.72
C ASP A 14 23.23 -6.87 -13.12
N ILE A 15 23.89 -7.66 -12.28
CA ILE A 15 23.28 -8.78 -11.57
C ILE A 15 22.36 -8.28 -10.47
N VAL A 16 22.73 -7.22 -9.76
CA VAL A 16 21.91 -6.59 -8.71
C VAL A 16 20.66 -5.97 -9.33
N LEU A 17 20.82 -5.23 -10.42
CA LEU A 17 19.70 -4.67 -11.17
C LEU A 17 18.77 -5.75 -11.68
N ASP A 18 19.29 -6.82 -12.27
CA ASP A 18 18.52 -7.96 -12.73
C ASP A 18 17.81 -8.68 -11.56
N ASN A 19 18.44 -8.77 -10.40
CA ASN A 19 17.82 -9.36 -9.22
C ASN A 19 16.73 -8.45 -8.60
N ILE A 20 16.92 -7.13 -8.59
CA ILE A 20 15.88 -6.19 -8.13
C ILE A 20 14.71 -6.19 -9.11
N LEU A 21 14.97 -6.07 -10.40
CA LEU A 21 13.96 -6.21 -11.44
C LEU A 21 13.37 -7.63 -11.45
N SER A 22 14.19 -8.68 -11.24
CA SER A 22 13.70 -10.05 -11.09
C SER A 22 12.84 -10.22 -9.84
N TYR A 23 13.14 -9.53 -8.73
CA TYR A 23 12.33 -9.63 -7.52
C TYR A 23 10.96 -8.95 -7.70
N CYS A 24 10.92 -7.77 -8.26
CA CYS A 24 9.66 -7.16 -8.67
C CYS A 24 8.92 -8.02 -9.71
N VAL A 25 9.66 -8.75 -10.53
CA VAL A 25 9.21 -9.59 -11.63
C VAL A 25 8.93 -11.03 -11.19
N THR A 26 9.65 -11.63 -10.22
CA THR A 26 9.39 -13.01 -9.76
C THR A 26 8.13 -13.16 -8.94
N THR A 27 7.67 -12.13 -8.27
CA THR A 27 6.33 -12.11 -7.70
C THR A 27 5.23 -12.03 -8.78
N HIS A 28 5.54 -11.55 -10.00
CA HIS A 28 4.53 -11.19 -11.00
C HIS A 28 4.86 -11.57 -12.46
N GLY A 29 6.04 -12.21 -12.74
CA GLY A 29 6.47 -12.65 -14.09
C GLY A 29 7.70 -11.90 -14.62
N LYS A 30 8.60 -12.67 -15.26
CA LYS A 30 10.02 -12.31 -15.52
C LYS A 30 10.26 -11.16 -16.47
N GLU A 31 9.55 -10.38 -16.99
CA GLU A 31 9.94 -9.36 -18.01
C GLU A 31 9.11 -8.07 -17.93
N LYS A 32 8.29 -7.97 -16.90
CA LYS A 32 7.28 -6.89 -16.84
C LYS A 32 7.85 -5.51 -16.81
N LEU A 33 9.01 -5.31 -16.20
CA LEU A 33 9.64 -4.02 -16.00
C LEU A 33 10.94 -3.84 -16.80
N ASN A 34 11.19 -4.66 -17.83
CA ASN A 34 12.40 -4.56 -18.65
C ASN A 34 12.58 -3.18 -19.31
N SER A 35 11.50 -2.47 -19.57
CA SER A 35 11.53 -1.11 -20.11
C SER A 35 12.18 -0.08 -19.18
N LEU A 36 12.27 -0.34 -17.86
CA LEU A 36 12.99 0.52 -16.92
C LEU A 36 14.51 0.36 -16.96
N LYS A 37 15.02 -0.79 -17.42
CA LYS A 37 16.46 -1.09 -17.42
C LYS A 37 17.33 0.00 -18.08
N PRO A 38 17.02 0.48 -19.27
CA PRO A 38 17.85 1.49 -19.92
C PRO A 38 17.96 2.79 -19.11
N SER A 39 16.87 3.23 -18.49
CA SER A 39 16.86 4.43 -17.67
C SER A 39 17.72 4.27 -16.41
N ILE A 40 17.59 3.16 -15.72
CA ILE A 40 18.41 2.88 -14.52
C ILE A 40 19.89 2.70 -14.88
N GLN A 41 20.19 2.02 -15.99
CA GLN A 41 21.58 1.86 -16.45
C GLN A 41 22.23 3.19 -16.83
N ARG A 42 21.48 4.14 -17.39
CA ARG A 42 21.97 5.50 -17.71
C ARG A 42 22.45 6.27 -16.48
N LEU A 43 21.95 5.95 -15.28
CA LEU A 43 22.43 6.58 -14.05
C LEU A 43 23.90 6.28 -13.75
N GLY A 44 24.45 5.19 -14.30
CA GLY A 44 25.86 4.81 -14.12
C GLY A 44 26.22 4.42 -12.69
N LEU A 45 25.22 4.18 -11.84
CA LEU A 45 25.41 3.83 -10.43
C LEU A 45 25.58 2.32 -10.29
N THR A 46 26.62 1.91 -9.57
CA THR A 46 26.90 0.52 -9.21
C THR A 46 26.78 0.31 -7.72
N ASN A 47 26.48 -0.90 -7.29
CA ASN A 47 26.38 -1.26 -5.87
C ASN A 47 25.33 -0.43 -5.08
N MET A 48 24.25 -0.03 -5.73
CA MET A 48 23.19 0.77 -5.14
C MET A 48 21.86 0.02 -5.13
N VAL A 49 21.02 0.35 -4.17
CA VAL A 49 19.63 -0.08 -4.06
C VAL A 49 18.75 1.15 -4.21
N PHE A 50 17.89 1.12 -5.21
CA PHE A 50 16.88 2.15 -5.41
C PHE A 50 15.57 1.70 -4.72
N ASP A 51 15.04 2.54 -3.83
CA ASP A 51 13.74 2.32 -3.21
C ASP A 51 12.73 3.29 -3.81
N GLY A 52 11.62 2.78 -4.30
CA GLY A 52 10.66 3.57 -5.05
C GLY A 52 9.35 2.83 -5.32
N GLU A 53 8.45 3.48 -6.01
CA GLU A 53 7.17 2.94 -6.42
C GLU A 53 7.05 2.93 -7.95
N VAL A 54 6.60 1.80 -8.49
CA VAL A 54 6.32 1.69 -9.92
C VAL A 54 4.84 1.96 -10.15
N CYS A 55 4.53 2.95 -10.96
CA CYS A 55 3.20 3.27 -11.43
C CYS A 55 3.08 3.19 -12.95
N MET A 56 1.92 3.49 -13.46
CA MET A 56 1.69 3.88 -14.86
C MET A 56 1.21 5.32 -14.86
N VAL A 57 1.51 6.03 -15.93
CA VAL A 57 0.97 7.36 -16.15
C VAL A 57 0.06 7.36 -17.38
N ASP A 58 -1.02 8.11 -17.30
CA ASP A 58 -1.92 8.33 -18.44
C ASP A 58 -1.33 9.35 -19.44
N GLU A 59 -2.06 9.62 -20.51
CA GLU A 59 -1.65 10.57 -21.56
C GLU A 59 -1.50 12.02 -21.04
N ASN A 60 -2.05 12.32 -19.87
CA ASN A 60 -1.96 13.63 -19.21
C ASN A 60 -0.88 13.68 -18.13
N GLY A 61 -0.17 12.56 -17.90
CA GLY A 61 0.84 12.45 -16.86
C GLY A 61 0.29 12.15 -15.46
N ASN A 62 -0.99 11.79 -15.32
CA ASN A 62 -1.56 11.39 -14.04
C ASN A 62 -1.28 9.90 -13.76
N GLU A 63 -1.08 9.57 -12.49
CA GLU A 63 -0.87 8.18 -12.08
C GLU A 63 -2.12 7.31 -12.29
N ASP A 64 -1.96 6.17 -12.98
CA ASP A 64 -2.98 5.14 -13.16
C ASP A 64 -2.66 3.92 -12.28
N PHE A 65 -3.05 4.01 -11.01
CA PHE A 65 -2.89 2.92 -10.04
C PHE A 65 -3.68 1.67 -10.44
N GLN A 66 -4.88 1.81 -10.98
CA GLN A 66 -5.69 0.67 -11.43
C GLN A 66 -5.06 -0.01 -12.64
N GLY A 67 -4.49 0.77 -13.53
CA GLY A 67 -3.77 0.28 -14.71
C GLY A 67 -2.56 -0.55 -14.31
N ILE A 68 -1.68 -0.06 -13.43
CA ILE A 68 -0.49 -0.80 -13.01
C ILE A 68 -0.85 -2.12 -12.33
N ILE A 69 -1.86 -2.14 -11.44
CA ILE A 69 -2.32 -3.37 -10.78
C ILE A 69 -2.85 -4.40 -11.79
N LYS A 70 -3.60 -3.97 -12.80
CA LYS A 70 -4.08 -4.86 -13.87
C LYS A 70 -2.91 -5.44 -14.67
N GLN A 71 -1.92 -4.61 -15.05
CA GLN A 71 -0.76 -5.03 -15.82
C GLN A 71 0.15 -5.98 -15.03
N ILE A 72 0.42 -5.67 -13.77
CA ILE A 72 1.25 -6.51 -12.90
C ILE A 72 0.64 -7.92 -12.72
N LYS A 73 -0.68 -8.04 -12.65
CA LYS A 73 -1.38 -9.34 -12.49
C LYS A 73 -1.41 -10.19 -13.76
N ARG A 74 -1.19 -9.62 -14.94
CA ARG A 74 -1.18 -10.40 -16.21
C ARG A 74 0.06 -11.28 -16.26
N LYS A 75 -0.10 -12.52 -16.74
CA LYS A 75 1.02 -13.44 -17.00
C LYS A 75 1.64 -13.11 -18.36
N ASP A 76 2.92 -13.38 -18.50
CA ASP A 76 3.66 -13.30 -19.79
C ASP A 76 3.43 -11.97 -20.54
N HIS A 77 3.57 -10.86 -19.81
CA HIS A 77 3.30 -9.53 -20.30
C HIS A 77 4.37 -8.54 -19.82
N THR A 78 4.94 -7.79 -20.75
CA THR A 78 5.84 -6.66 -20.45
C THR A 78 5.03 -5.37 -20.42
N ILE A 79 5.22 -4.58 -19.37
CA ILE A 79 4.60 -3.25 -19.25
C ILE A 79 5.43 -2.30 -20.12
N THR A 80 4.79 -1.67 -21.09
CA THR A 80 5.50 -0.84 -22.08
C THR A 80 5.83 0.56 -21.56
N ASN A 81 5.03 1.06 -20.62
CA ASN A 81 5.12 2.40 -20.05
C ASN A 81 5.09 2.40 -18.51
N PRO A 82 5.89 1.58 -17.81
CA PRO A 82 6.01 1.70 -16.38
C PRO A 82 6.78 2.98 -16.06
N PHE A 83 6.41 3.65 -14.99
CA PHE A 83 7.12 4.82 -14.48
C PHE A 83 7.57 4.53 -13.05
N TYR A 84 8.83 4.83 -12.73
CA TYR A 84 9.43 4.51 -11.44
C TYR A 84 9.78 5.80 -10.68
N HIS A 85 8.99 6.09 -9.65
CA HIS A 85 9.26 7.17 -8.71
C HIS A 85 10.22 6.70 -7.63
N ILE A 86 11.46 7.14 -7.70
CA ILE A 86 12.51 6.78 -6.73
C ILE A 86 12.48 7.80 -5.59
N PHE A 87 12.40 7.32 -4.36
CA PHE A 87 12.32 8.16 -3.17
C PHE A 87 13.42 7.90 -2.14
N ASP A 88 14.23 6.85 -2.30
CA ASP A 88 15.41 6.61 -1.46
C ASP A 88 16.51 5.87 -2.24
N LEU A 89 17.77 6.03 -1.80
CA LEU A 89 18.93 5.44 -2.41
C LEU A 89 19.90 5.00 -1.30
N LEU A 90 20.30 3.74 -1.33
CA LEU A 90 21.20 3.14 -0.37
C LEU A 90 22.30 2.41 -1.12
N THR A 91 23.47 2.29 -0.52
CA THR A 91 24.44 1.30 -0.98
C THR A 91 23.93 -0.11 -0.66
N ILE A 92 24.37 -1.11 -1.41
CA ILE A 92 24.06 -2.52 -1.11
C ILE A 92 24.49 -2.88 0.32
N LYS A 93 25.63 -2.33 0.76
CA LYS A 93 26.14 -2.55 2.12
C LYS A 93 25.14 -2.02 3.17
N GLU A 94 24.72 -0.76 3.07
CA GLU A 94 23.74 -0.15 4.01
C GLU A 94 22.42 -0.92 4.03
N PHE A 95 21.94 -1.36 2.87
CA PHE A 95 20.73 -2.15 2.75
C PHE A 95 20.86 -3.52 3.45
N ASN A 96 22.00 -4.23 3.27
CA ASN A 96 22.24 -5.51 3.92
C ASN A 96 22.46 -5.38 5.42
N ASP A 97 23.20 -4.38 5.86
CA ASP A 97 23.44 -4.07 7.27
C ASP A 97 22.17 -3.54 7.96
N LYS A 98 21.19 -3.11 7.17
CA LYS A 98 19.92 -2.51 7.64
C LYS A 98 20.11 -1.20 8.37
N GLU A 99 21.19 -0.49 8.10
CA GLU A 99 21.51 0.82 8.70
C GLU A 99 22.34 1.68 7.76
N SER A 100 22.21 2.99 7.88
CA SER A 100 23.02 3.98 7.20
C SER A 100 23.41 5.09 8.16
N ILE A 101 24.53 5.73 7.91
CA ILE A 101 24.94 6.94 8.63
C ILE A 101 24.43 8.21 8.00
N THR A 102 23.96 8.15 6.75
CA THR A 102 23.42 9.28 6.00
C THR A 102 21.95 9.52 6.33
N THR A 103 21.59 10.78 6.48
CA THR A 103 20.19 11.19 6.72
C THR A 103 19.34 11.06 5.45
N LEU A 104 18.03 11.07 5.61
CA LEU A 104 17.09 11.03 4.48
C LEU A 104 17.34 12.17 3.48
N SER A 105 17.52 13.40 3.97
CA SER A 105 17.76 14.55 3.10
C SER A 105 19.05 14.45 2.30
N GLU A 106 20.11 13.89 2.89
CA GLU A 106 21.37 13.63 2.18
C GLU A 106 21.19 12.58 1.09
N ARG A 107 20.51 11.46 1.41
CA ARG A 107 20.23 10.43 0.42
C ARG A 107 19.34 10.94 -0.72
N HIS A 108 18.32 11.76 -0.38
CA HIS A 108 17.45 12.37 -1.38
C HIS A 108 18.19 13.37 -2.28
N ALA A 109 19.09 14.20 -1.71
CA ALA A 109 19.93 15.10 -2.49
C ALA A 109 20.85 14.31 -3.46
N ASN A 110 21.38 13.17 -3.02
CA ASN A 110 22.16 12.28 -3.87
C ASN A 110 21.32 11.76 -5.06
N ILE A 111 20.08 11.28 -4.83
CA ILE A 111 19.20 10.83 -5.92
C ILE A 111 19.01 11.97 -6.94
N ARG A 112 18.68 13.17 -6.48
CA ARG A 112 18.44 14.33 -7.35
C ARG A 112 19.67 14.74 -8.18
N SER A 113 20.87 14.43 -7.71
CA SER A 113 22.09 14.70 -8.46
C SER A 113 22.31 13.74 -9.63
N TYR A 114 21.68 12.56 -9.60
CA TYR A 114 21.83 11.53 -10.64
C TYR A 114 20.65 11.50 -11.60
N ILE A 115 19.43 11.74 -11.12
CA ILE A 115 18.22 11.69 -11.94
C ILE A 115 17.98 13.07 -12.51
N LEU A 116 18.16 13.18 -13.82
CA LEU A 116 17.88 14.42 -14.56
C LEU A 116 16.36 14.51 -14.81
N ASP A 117 15.84 15.75 -14.77
CA ASP A 117 14.46 16.02 -15.17
C ASP A 117 14.23 15.59 -16.63
N GLY A 118 13.09 14.95 -16.89
CA GLY A 118 12.67 14.56 -18.23
C GLY A 118 13.11 13.16 -18.67
N ASP A 119 13.57 12.29 -17.76
CA ASP A 119 13.66 10.87 -18.12
C ASP A 119 12.26 10.28 -18.36
N GLU A 120 12.17 9.40 -19.36
CA GLU A 120 10.89 8.85 -19.84
C GLU A 120 10.26 7.85 -18.85
N PHE A 121 11.07 7.20 -18.01
CA PHE A 121 10.63 6.08 -17.19
C PHE A 121 10.96 6.20 -15.71
N ILE A 122 11.76 7.18 -15.31
CA ILE A 122 12.15 7.35 -13.91
C ILE A 122 12.12 8.81 -13.47
N SER A 123 11.78 9.05 -12.23
CA SER A 123 11.91 10.35 -11.58
C SER A 123 12.35 10.22 -10.14
N CYS A 124 12.90 11.29 -9.59
CA CYS A 124 13.05 11.45 -8.15
C CYS A 124 11.74 12.01 -7.59
N LEU A 125 11.10 11.30 -6.66
CA LEU A 125 9.91 11.80 -6.01
C LEU A 125 10.25 13.05 -5.17
N ASP A 126 9.47 14.10 -5.36
CA ASP A 126 9.65 15.33 -4.58
C ASP A 126 9.37 15.10 -3.09
N GLN A 127 10.30 15.59 -2.27
CA GLN A 127 10.17 15.59 -0.83
C GLN A 127 10.36 17.03 -0.32
N VAL A 128 9.40 17.51 0.44
CA VAL A 128 9.42 18.85 0.99
C VAL A 128 9.53 18.78 2.51
N LEU A 129 10.31 19.69 3.09
CA LEU A 129 10.33 19.86 4.52
C LEU A 129 8.99 20.49 4.93
N GLY A 130 8.25 19.83 5.81
CA GLY A 130 6.88 20.20 6.14
C GLY A 130 6.68 20.50 7.63
N ASP A 131 5.75 21.41 7.86
CA ASP A 131 5.02 21.62 9.10
C ASP A 131 3.54 21.25 8.89
N ASP A 132 2.69 21.56 9.85
CA ASP A 132 1.26 21.25 9.79
C ASP A 132 0.57 21.91 8.58
N LEU A 133 0.93 23.15 8.23
CA LEU A 133 0.35 23.87 7.09
C LEU A 133 0.76 23.24 5.74
N VAL A 134 2.04 22.86 5.63
CA VAL A 134 2.54 22.14 4.45
C VAL A 134 1.85 20.79 4.33
N MET A 135 1.65 20.08 5.44
CA MET A 135 0.96 18.80 5.45
C MET A 135 -0.50 18.95 4.97
N GLU A 136 -1.24 19.95 5.48
CA GLU A 136 -2.60 20.25 5.04
C GLU A 136 -2.66 20.52 3.53
N ARG A 137 -1.77 21.39 3.04
CA ARG A 137 -1.69 21.71 1.61
C ARG A 137 -1.35 20.50 0.74
N MET A 138 -0.40 19.68 1.17
CA MET A 138 -0.03 18.46 0.46
C MET A 138 -1.17 17.43 0.45
N MET A 139 -1.96 17.36 1.54
CA MET A 139 -3.17 16.51 1.57
C MET A 139 -4.25 16.99 0.59
N GLU A 140 -4.40 18.30 0.38
CA GLU A 140 -5.29 18.84 -0.65
C GLU A 140 -4.81 18.46 -2.05
N LEU A 141 -3.52 18.67 -2.34
CA LEU A 141 -2.91 18.31 -3.61
C LEU A 141 -3.01 16.79 -3.88
N SER A 142 -2.80 15.98 -2.86
CA SER A 142 -2.99 14.52 -2.93
C SER A 142 -4.43 14.15 -3.36
N LYS A 143 -5.43 14.87 -2.85
CA LYS A 143 -6.82 14.67 -3.23
C LYS A 143 -7.09 15.14 -4.68
N GLU A 144 -6.57 16.30 -5.05
CA GLU A 144 -6.70 16.83 -6.41
C GLU A 144 -6.02 15.93 -7.45
N GLY A 145 -4.84 15.39 -7.12
CA GLY A 145 -4.08 14.47 -7.97
C GLY A 145 -4.53 13.01 -7.92
N GLY A 146 -5.54 12.67 -7.10
CA GLY A 146 -6.01 11.28 -6.97
C GLY A 146 -5.01 10.33 -6.30
N TRP A 147 -4.05 10.86 -5.53
CA TRP A 147 -3.04 10.04 -4.85
C TRP A 147 -3.63 9.29 -3.65
N GLU A 148 -3.00 8.17 -3.27
CA GLU A 148 -3.44 7.36 -2.12
C GLU A 148 -3.30 8.10 -0.78
N GLY A 149 -2.41 9.08 -0.69
CA GLY A 149 -2.10 9.86 0.50
C GLY A 149 -0.67 10.35 0.52
N LEU A 150 -0.16 10.67 1.70
CA LEU A 150 1.19 11.16 1.91
C LEU A 150 2.03 10.17 2.71
N MET A 151 3.35 10.22 2.49
CA MET A 151 4.33 9.55 3.34
C MET A 151 5.08 10.61 4.15
N LEU A 152 4.89 10.62 5.46
CA LEU A 152 5.70 11.44 6.38
C LEU A 152 6.94 10.65 6.75
N ARG A 153 8.10 11.22 6.49
CA ARG A 153 9.39 10.59 6.78
C ARG A 153 10.22 11.52 7.66
N LYS A 154 10.68 10.98 8.77
CA LYS A 154 11.59 11.72 9.63
C LYS A 154 12.96 11.86 8.96
N ASN A 155 13.55 13.05 9.02
CA ASN A 155 14.91 13.26 8.51
C ASN A 155 15.94 12.62 9.46
N THR A 156 16.11 11.32 9.32
CA THR A 156 17.03 10.51 10.14
C THR A 156 17.77 9.50 9.25
N THR A 157 18.68 8.75 9.85
CA THR A 157 19.42 7.70 9.17
C THR A 157 18.51 6.50 8.86
N TYR A 158 18.88 5.72 7.83
CA TYR A 158 18.12 4.52 7.47
C TYR A 158 18.25 3.43 8.54
N GLN A 159 17.12 2.80 8.83
CA GLN A 159 17.04 1.60 9.65
C GLN A 159 16.09 0.59 8.99
N GLY A 160 16.62 -0.55 8.58
CA GLY A 160 15.89 -1.62 7.89
C GLY A 160 14.92 -2.39 8.80
N LYS A 161 14.08 -1.69 9.56
CA LYS A 161 13.07 -2.26 10.46
C LYS A 161 11.79 -1.41 10.46
N ARG A 162 10.71 -1.97 10.96
CA ARG A 162 9.51 -1.16 11.25
C ARG A 162 9.82 -0.12 12.32
N SER A 163 9.49 1.13 12.02
CA SER A 163 9.62 2.25 12.96
C SER A 163 8.48 3.26 12.75
N SER A 164 8.34 4.19 13.68
CA SER A 164 7.47 5.36 13.54
C SER A 164 8.12 6.51 12.77
N ASP A 165 9.33 6.33 12.24
CA ASP A 165 10.02 7.33 11.44
C ASP A 165 9.47 7.45 10.02
N VAL A 166 8.63 6.49 9.61
CA VAL A 166 7.89 6.51 8.35
C VAL A 166 6.42 6.26 8.64
N LEU A 167 5.58 7.24 8.37
CA LEU A 167 4.14 7.20 8.60
C LEU A 167 3.41 7.43 7.29
N LYS A 168 2.41 6.58 7.01
CA LYS A 168 1.49 6.78 5.89
C LYS A 168 0.25 7.52 6.37
N VAL A 169 0.01 8.70 5.81
CA VAL A 169 -1.16 9.53 6.08
C VAL A 169 -2.15 9.36 4.95
N LYS A 170 -3.33 8.87 5.28
CA LYS A 170 -4.42 8.66 4.33
C LYS A 170 -5.68 9.33 4.85
N LYS A 171 -6.51 9.82 3.94
CA LYS A 171 -7.87 10.23 4.29
C LYS A 171 -8.75 9.00 4.37
N PHE A 172 -9.55 8.92 5.43
CA PHE A 172 -10.60 7.93 5.58
C PHE A 172 -11.95 8.64 5.59
N TYR A 173 -12.95 7.91 5.15
CA TYR A 173 -14.35 8.32 5.18
C TYR A 173 -15.09 7.45 6.18
N ASP A 174 -16.07 8.00 6.85
CA ASP A 174 -16.97 7.29 7.75
C ASP A 174 -18.39 7.48 7.25
N ASP A 175 -19.13 6.38 7.11
CA ASP A 175 -20.55 6.39 6.76
C ASP A 175 -21.33 5.44 7.65
N GLU A 176 -22.63 5.71 7.78
CA GLU A 176 -23.56 4.93 8.56
C GLU A 176 -24.31 3.92 7.67
N TYR A 177 -24.30 2.67 8.09
CA TYR A 177 -24.95 1.57 7.38
C TYR A 177 -25.81 0.74 8.30
N TYR A 178 -26.83 0.08 7.76
CA TYR A 178 -27.56 -0.98 8.44
C TYR A 178 -26.97 -2.34 8.06
N VAL A 179 -26.82 -3.21 9.07
CA VAL A 179 -26.40 -4.59 8.83
C VAL A 179 -27.58 -5.37 8.24
N VAL A 180 -27.45 -5.80 6.99
CA VAL A 180 -28.51 -6.51 6.25
C VAL A 180 -28.34 -8.02 6.26
N ASP A 181 -27.12 -8.52 6.54
CA ASP A 181 -26.83 -9.95 6.60
C ASP A 181 -25.56 -10.23 7.41
N LEU A 182 -25.34 -11.50 7.77
CA LEU A 182 -24.20 -11.98 8.54
C LEU A 182 -23.56 -13.18 7.86
N GLU A 183 -22.26 -13.18 7.78
CA GLU A 183 -21.48 -14.32 7.29
C GLU A 183 -20.64 -14.91 8.43
N ASN A 184 -20.76 -16.21 8.62
CA ASN A 184 -20.03 -16.95 9.64
C ASN A 184 -18.98 -17.86 8.98
N ALA A 185 -17.86 -18.08 9.64
CA ALA A 185 -16.84 -19.01 9.19
C ALA A 185 -16.01 -19.58 10.35
N LEU A 186 -15.34 -20.69 10.10
CA LEU A 186 -14.30 -21.21 10.96
C LEU A 186 -13.11 -20.24 10.94
N ASN A 187 -12.68 -19.81 12.10
CA ASN A 187 -11.52 -18.96 12.30
C ASN A 187 -10.51 -19.70 13.20
N ARG A 188 -9.23 -19.54 12.88
CA ARG A 188 -8.16 -20.06 13.72
C ARG A 188 -7.85 -19.08 14.83
N VAL A 189 -7.93 -19.53 16.05
CA VAL A 189 -7.66 -18.73 17.25
C VAL A 189 -6.68 -19.48 18.14
N ILE A 190 -5.90 -18.75 18.92
CA ILE A 190 -5.00 -19.34 19.90
C ILE A 190 -5.72 -19.32 21.26
N VAL A 191 -5.95 -20.51 21.83
CA VAL A 191 -6.50 -20.69 23.17
C VAL A 191 -5.49 -21.50 23.96
N ASP A 192 -5.03 -20.98 25.10
CA ASP A 192 -4.02 -21.63 25.98
C ASP A 192 -2.77 -22.09 25.21
N GLY A 193 -2.30 -21.27 24.26
CA GLY A 193 -1.12 -21.53 23.45
C GLY A 193 -1.30 -22.57 22.34
N LYS A 194 -2.52 -23.06 22.12
CA LYS A 194 -2.85 -24.02 21.06
C LYS A 194 -3.73 -23.37 20.01
N GLU A 195 -3.47 -23.67 18.75
CA GLU A 195 -4.33 -23.27 17.63
C GLU A 195 -5.58 -24.15 17.63
N VAL A 196 -6.75 -23.53 17.67
CA VAL A 196 -8.06 -24.18 17.57
C VAL A 196 -8.91 -23.50 16.50
N GLU A 197 -9.77 -24.27 15.85
CA GLU A 197 -10.76 -23.73 14.90
C GLU A 197 -12.08 -23.50 15.63
N GLU A 198 -12.61 -22.29 15.51
CA GLU A 198 -13.87 -21.90 16.13
C GLU A 198 -14.78 -21.19 15.13
N MET A 199 -16.05 -21.58 15.12
CA MET A 199 -17.08 -20.89 14.32
C MET A 199 -17.43 -19.57 14.97
N MET A 200 -17.29 -18.47 14.22
CA MET A 200 -17.66 -17.12 14.67
C MET A 200 -18.09 -16.24 13.51
N LEU A 201 -18.60 -15.06 13.83
CA LEU A 201 -18.90 -14.04 12.81
C LEU A 201 -17.65 -13.70 12.03
N LYS A 202 -17.72 -13.85 10.71
CA LYS A 202 -16.63 -13.44 9.78
C LYS A 202 -16.84 -12.01 9.32
N ASN A 203 -17.97 -11.73 8.69
CA ASN A 203 -18.33 -10.43 8.14
C ASN A 203 -19.75 -10.06 8.54
N VAL A 204 -19.99 -8.77 8.69
CA VAL A 204 -21.33 -8.20 8.51
C VAL A 204 -21.46 -7.79 7.04
N VAL A 205 -22.68 -7.81 6.51
CA VAL A 205 -22.99 -7.34 5.17
C VAL A 205 -23.81 -6.08 5.28
N VAL A 206 -23.41 -5.06 4.54
CA VAL A 206 -24.12 -3.78 4.42
C VAL A 206 -24.52 -3.53 2.97
N GLU A 207 -25.45 -2.64 2.73
CA GLU A 207 -25.80 -2.18 1.39
C GLU A 207 -25.15 -0.82 1.12
N HIS A 208 -24.34 -0.73 0.05
CA HIS A 208 -23.70 0.49 -0.37
C HIS A 208 -24.01 0.73 -1.85
N LYS A 209 -24.73 1.80 -2.16
CA LYS A 209 -25.14 2.18 -3.53
C LYS A 209 -25.75 1.00 -4.33
N GLY A 210 -26.60 0.22 -3.67
CA GLY A 210 -27.28 -0.93 -4.27
C GLY A 210 -26.42 -2.21 -4.38
N SER A 211 -25.19 -2.20 -3.87
CA SER A 211 -24.30 -3.35 -3.84
C SER A 211 -24.11 -3.88 -2.42
N ARG A 212 -24.01 -5.20 -2.27
CA ARG A 212 -23.74 -5.84 -0.97
C ARG A 212 -22.25 -5.82 -0.68
N VAL A 213 -21.86 -5.18 0.43
CA VAL A 213 -20.45 -5.03 0.83
C VAL A 213 -20.22 -5.77 2.15
N GLN A 214 -19.17 -6.59 2.17
CA GLN A 214 -18.75 -7.35 3.34
C GLN A 214 -17.75 -6.54 4.16
N VAL A 215 -18.01 -6.43 5.49
CA VAL A 215 -17.14 -5.75 6.44
C VAL A 215 -16.70 -6.75 7.51
N GLY A 216 -15.43 -7.17 7.45
CA GLY A 216 -14.88 -8.20 8.35
C GLY A 216 -13.96 -7.70 9.44
N SER A 217 -13.56 -6.42 9.37
CA SER A 217 -12.63 -5.79 10.32
C SER A 217 -13.37 -4.89 11.31
N GLY A 218 -12.78 -4.69 12.49
CA GLY A 218 -13.29 -3.78 13.53
C GLY A 218 -13.79 -4.50 14.80
N PHE A 219 -14.22 -5.74 14.71
CA PHE A 219 -14.60 -6.54 15.89
C PHE A 219 -13.44 -7.33 16.47
N SER A 220 -13.36 -7.37 17.80
CA SER A 220 -12.50 -8.32 18.51
C SER A 220 -13.04 -9.75 18.35
N HIS A 221 -12.20 -10.75 18.64
CA HIS A 221 -12.65 -12.15 18.64
C HIS A 221 -13.81 -12.39 19.62
N GLU A 222 -13.82 -11.72 20.77
CA GLU A 222 -14.91 -11.82 21.74
C GLU A 222 -16.22 -11.27 21.18
N GLN A 223 -16.17 -10.11 20.51
CA GLN A 223 -17.34 -9.54 19.84
C GLN A 223 -17.82 -10.43 18.69
N LYS A 224 -16.92 -11.01 17.91
CA LYS A 224 -17.27 -11.97 16.85
C LYS A 224 -17.96 -13.21 17.39
N ARG A 225 -17.50 -13.75 18.53
CA ARG A 225 -18.18 -14.85 19.24
C ARG A 225 -19.54 -14.46 19.79
N PHE A 226 -19.61 -13.26 20.36
CA PHE A 226 -20.85 -12.74 20.93
C PHE A 226 -21.92 -12.59 19.84
N TYR A 227 -21.62 -11.92 18.73
CA TYR A 227 -22.55 -11.73 17.64
C TYR A 227 -22.89 -13.01 16.88
N PHE A 228 -21.99 -13.96 16.81
CA PHE A 228 -22.31 -15.29 16.29
C PHE A 228 -23.38 -16.00 17.11
N LYS A 229 -23.28 -15.92 18.45
CA LYS A 229 -24.27 -16.51 19.37
C LYS A 229 -25.57 -15.69 19.50
N ASN A 230 -25.51 -14.41 19.21
CA ASN A 230 -26.60 -13.45 19.38
C ASN A 230 -26.76 -12.60 18.10
N PRO A 231 -27.15 -13.19 16.97
CA PRO A 231 -27.23 -12.48 15.69
C PRO A 231 -28.25 -11.32 15.72
N ASP A 232 -29.29 -11.40 16.52
CA ASP A 232 -30.28 -10.35 16.76
C ASP A 232 -29.69 -9.06 17.37
N LYS A 233 -28.51 -9.14 17.97
CA LYS A 233 -27.82 -8.00 18.57
C LYS A 233 -27.03 -7.17 17.55
N ILE A 234 -26.89 -7.66 16.30
CA ILE A 234 -26.18 -6.95 15.26
C ILE A 234 -26.98 -6.83 13.96
N LEU A 235 -27.78 -7.85 13.60
CA LEU A 235 -28.62 -7.83 12.40
C LEU A 235 -29.68 -6.71 12.51
N GLY A 236 -29.76 -5.88 11.46
CA GLY A 236 -30.64 -4.72 11.43
C GLY A 236 -30.15 -3.52 12.26
N LYS A 237 -29.03 -3.62 12.96
CA LYS A 237 -28.45 -2.49 13.69
C LYS A 237 -27.74 -1.53 12.75
N GLN A 238 -27.73 -0.25 13.12
CA GLN A 238 -26.89 0.75 12.47
C GLN A 238 -25.48 0.66 12.98
N ILE A 239 -24.52 0.78 12.07
CA ILE A 239 -23.08 0.74 12.35
C ILE A 239 -22.37 1.88 11.62
N THR A 240 -21.29 2.43 12.21
CA THR A 240 -20.34 3.28 11.49
C THR A 240 -19.29 2.41 10.84
N VAL A 241 -19.12 2.54 9.54
CA VAL A 241 -18.03 1.92 8.78
C VAL A 241 -17.09 2.99 8.29
N GLN A 242 -15.82 2.89 8.71
CA GLN A 242 -14.74 3.68 8.17
C GLN A 242 -14.14 2.93 6.98
N TYR A 243 -13.87 3.65 5.90
CA TYR A 243 -13.25 3.08 4.70
C TYR A 243 -12.29 4.09 4.05
N PHE A 244 -11.39 3.58 3.20
CA PHE A 244 -10.40 4.40 2.54
C PHE A 244 -10.98 5.10 1.31
N GLU A 245 -11.62 4.33 0.43
CA GLU A 245 -12.24 4.83 -0.81
C GLU A 245 -13.37 3.93 -1.26
N GLU A 246 -14.23 4.46 -2.11
CA GLU A 246 -15.19 3.67 -2.84
C GLU A 246 -14.54 3.10 -4.11
N THR A 247 -14.89 1.88 -4.47
CA THR A 247 -14.44 1.24 -5.70
C THR A 247 -15.61 0.70 -6.48
N THR A 248 -15.46 0.62 -7.79
CA THR A 248 -16.45 0.02 -8.67
C THR A 248 -15.77 -1.05 -9.52
N ASN A 249 -16.35 -2.23 -9.58
CA ASN A 249 -15.83 -3.30 -10.43
C ASN A 249 -16.31 -3.14 -11.89
N GLN A 250 -15.82 -4.01 -12.78
CA GLN A 250 -16.18 -3.98 -14.20
C GLN A 250 -17.67 -4.27 -14.50
N HIS A 251 -18.42 -4.74 -13.51
CA HIS A 251 -19.87 -5.00 -13.61
C HIS A 251 -20.71 -3.86 -13.05
N GLY A 252 -20.08 -2.77 -12.62
CA GLY A 252 -20.77 -1.61 -12.02
C GLY A 252 -21.13 -1.80 -10.55
N GLU A 253 -20.69 -2.87 -9.89
CA GLU A 253 -20.95 -3.08 -8.47
C GLU A 253 -19.99 -2.22 -7.63
N HIS A 254 -20.56 -1.50 -6.68
CA HIS A 254 -19.82 -0.65 -5.74
C HIS A 254 -19.29 -1.47 -4.56
N SER A 255 -18.14 -1.08 -4.05
CA SER A 255 -17.54 -1.65 -2.86
C SER A 255 -16.76 -0.60 -2.07
N LEU A 256 -16.36 -0.96 -0.84
CA LEU A 256 -15.54 -0.12 0.04
C LEU A 256 -14.15 -0.75 0.18
N ARG A 257 -13.12 0.07 0.06
CA ARG A 257 -11.74 -0.39 0.23
C ARG A 257 -11.33 -0.29 1.69
N PHE A 258 -10.82 -1.37 2.26
CA PHE A 258 -10.42 -1.50 3.67
C PHE A 258 -11.50 -1.09 4.68
N PRO A 259 -12.74 -1.60 4.55
CA PRO A 259 -13.80 -1.21 5.46
C PRO A 259 -13.57 -1.78 6.87
N VAL A 260 -13.80 -0.94 7.88
CA VAL A 260 -13.61 -1.26 9.30
C VAL A 260 -14.80 -0.75 10.10
N ILE A 261 -15.43 -1.61 10.89
CA ILE A 261 -16.50 -1.22 11.81
C ILE A 261 -15.90 -0.42 12.96
N LYS A 262 -16.40 0.79 13.19
CA LYS A 262 -15.96 1.70 14.25
C LYS A 262 -16.92 1.72 15.44
N ALA A 263 -18.22 1.62 15.15
CA ALA A 263 -19.27 1.65 16.17
C ALA A 263 -20.46 0.79 15.77
N VAL A 264 -21.21 0.32 16.76
CA VAL A 264 -22.50 -0.34 16.63
C VAL A 264 -23.48 0.41 17.53
N TYR A 265 -24.65 0.75 17.02
CA TYR A 265 -25.63 1.55 17.74
C TYR A 265 -26.84 0.71 18.17
N GLU A 266 -27.21 0.79 19.45
CA GLU A 266 -28.39 0.16 19.99
C GLU A 266 -29.68 0.78 19.40
N THR A 267 -29.69 2.11 19.24
CA THR A 267 -30.72 2.89 18.58
C THR A 267 -30.15 3.63 17.39
N ALA A 268 -30.88 3.69 16.28
CA ALA A 268 -30.45 4.39 15.09
C ALA A 268 -30.18 5.88 15.41
N ARG A 269 -29.03 6.39 14.89
CA ARG A 269 -28.72 7.82 14.94
C ARG A 269 -29.51 8.52 13.82
N THR A 270 -30.18 9.60 14.16
CA THR A 270 -30.71 10.55 13.18
C THR A 270 -29.80 11.75 13.14
N PHE A 271 -29.33 12.12 11.96
CA PHE A 271 -28.51 13.30 11.68
C PHE A 271 -29.38 14.41 11.11
#